data_56b8bfbcb00248cccb0d52fffe9c23f0
#
_entry.id   56b8bfbcb00248cccb0d52fffe9c23f0
#
_cell.length_a   1.000
_cell.length_b   1.000
_cell.length_c   1.000
_cell.angle_alpha   90.00
_cell.angle_beta   90.00
_cell.angle_gamma   90.00
#
_symmetry.space_group_name_H-M   'P 1'
#
loop_
_entity.id
_entity.type
_entity.pdbx_description
1 polymer ?
#
loop_
_entity_poly.entity_id
_entity_poly.type
_entity_poly.pdbx_seq_one_letter_code
_entity_poly.pdbx_strand_id
1 'polypeptide(L)'
;RPANGGKPAAEAGGATVTLDSVTVGEDQIWLLLRVTGRTFEPGMRYQFAMTRMDGEPEKELSDLGIVMGGSFTYGRDWHKILDDGSLEIMLLYKNADPNTMLTDGRKLTLCLANLMMDDELVLEGEWRLPFTVEKTGPLPAVELEHVRLPVEGLDHAEEADFEKIRVTSAGVELICDPQYVG
;
A
#
# COMPACT_ATOMS: atom_id res chain seq x y z
N ARG A 1 -14.68 8.50 -20.26
CA ARG A 1 -13.74 7.43 -20.73
C ARG A 1 -12.43 7.65 -20.01
N PRO A 2 -11.90 6.68 -19.27
CA PRO A 2 -10.58 6.83 -18.67
C PRO A 2 -9.53 6.95 -19.79
N ALA A 3 -8.77 8.03 -19.78
CA ALA A 3 -7.76 8.32 -20.79
C ALA A 3 -6.47 7.47 -20.66
N ASN A 4 -6.37 6.64 -19.62
CA ASN A 4 -5.14 5.93 -19.23
C ASN A 4 -5.27 4.42 -19.33
N GLY A 5 -5.56 3.86 -20.51
CA GLY A 5 -5.41 2.42 -20.75
C GLY A 5 -6.18 1.48 -19.81
N GLY A 6 -7.30 1.92 -19.23
CA GLY A 6 -8.14 1.12 -18.35
C GLY A 6 -7.75 1.17 -16.86
N LYS A 7 -6.69 1.86 -16.47
CA LYS A 7 -6.29 2.04 -15.05
C LYS A 7 -7.24 3.00 -14.33
N PRO A 8 -7.63 2.72 -13.08
CA PRO A 8 -8.41 3.66 -12.27
C PRO A 8 -7.67 4.98 -12.10
N ALA A 9 -8.35 6.09 -12.40
CA ALA A 9 -7.79 7.43 -12.24
C ALA A 9 -8.88 8.40 -11.78
N ALA A 10 -8.49 9.39 -10.98
CA ALA A 10 -9.36 10.46 -10.51
C ALA A 10 -8.62 11.80 -10.55
N GLU A 11 -9.37 12.87 -10.83
CA GLU A 11 -8.85 14.24 -10.86
C GLU A 11 -9.45 15.06 -9.72
N ALA A 12 -8.59 15.75 -8.99
CA ALA A 12 -8.97 16.74 -7.98
C ALA A 12 -7.80 17.70 -7.74
N GLY A 13 -8.09 18.95 -7.35
CA GLY A 13 -7.06 19.93 -6.97
C GLY A 13 -6.06 20.27 -8.09
N GLY A 14 -6.41 20.03 -9.36
CA GLY A 14 -5.52 20.25 -10.51
C GLY A 14 -4.48 19.14 -10.71
N ALA A 15 -4.64 18.01 -10.04
CA ALA A 15 -3.80 16.82 -10.23
C ALA A 15 -4.62 15.58 -10.51
N THR A 16 -4.05 14.67 -11.30
CA THR A 16 -4.60 13.34 -11.55
C THR A 16 -3.85 12.31 -10.74
N VAL A 17 -4.57 11.51 -9.97
CA VAL A 17 -4.03 10.32 -9.30
C VAL A 17 -4.49 9.10 -10.08
N THR A 18 -3.54 8.28 -10.51
CA THR A 18 -3.76 7.03 -11.22
C THR A 18 -3.28 5.86 -10.36
N LEU A 19 -4.08 4.81 -10.28
CA LEU A 19 -3.67 3.53 -9.68
C LEU A 19 -2.94 2.71 -10.75
N ASP A 20 -1.62 2.73 -10.71
CA ASP A 20 -0.78 2.11 -11.74
C ASP A 20 -0.71 0.59 -11.61
N SER A 21 -0.65 0.07 -10.39
CA SER A 21 -0.72 -1.36 -10.13
C SER A 21 -1.27 -1.68 -8.75
N VAL A 22 -1.83 -2.88 -8.65
CA VAL A 22 -2.27 -3.51 -7.40
C VAL A 22 -1.62 -4.87 -7.32
N THR A 23 -0.92 -5.14 -6.22
CA THR A 23 -0.35 -6.45 -5.93
C THR A 23 -0.96 -6.97 -4.65
N VAL A 24 -1.52 -8.16 -4.69
CA VAL A 24 -2.24 -8.78 -3.57
C VAL A 24 -1.46 -9.97 -3.06
N GLY A 25 -0.99 -9.88 -1.81
CA GLY A 25 -0.43 -11.00 -1.06
C GLY A 25 -1.50 -11.77 -0.27
N GLU A 26 -1.10 -12.60 0.66
CA GLU A 26 -2.02 -13.37 1.50
C GLU A 26 -2.82 -12.45 2.44
N ASP A 27 -2.14 -11.51 3.09
CA ASP A 27 -2.68 -10.57 4.09
C ASP A 27 -2.39 -9.10 3.77
N GLN A 28 -1.84 -8.80 2.61
CA GLN A 28 -1.36 -7.47 2.25
C GLN A 28 -1.80 -7.07 0.84
N ILE A 29 -2.05 -5.76 0.68
CA ILE A 29 -2.27 -5.13 -0.62
C ILE A 29 -1.24 -4.03 -0.79
N TRP A 30 -0.52 -4.08 -1.89
CA TRP A 30 0.38 -3.04 -2.35
C TRP A 30 -0.26 -2.27 -3.50
N LEU A 31 -0.31 -0.96 -3.37
CA LEU A 31 -0.92 -0.06 -4.34
C LEU A 31 0.14 0.92 -4.83
N LEU A 32 0.41 0.89 -6.12
CA LEU A 32 1.31 1.85 -6.75
C LEU A 32 0.49 2.96 -7.39
N LEU A 33 0.69 4.18 -6.93
CA LEU A 33 0.00 5.38 -7.39
C LEU A 33 0.94 6.27 -8.18
N ARG A 34 0.42 6.96 -9.16
CA ARG A 34 1.09 8.04 -9.85
C ARG A 34 0.27 9.32 -9.76
N VAL A 35 0.92 10.40 -9.33
CA VAL A 35 0.33 11.74 -9.27
C VAL A 35 0.95 12.59 -10.36
N THR A 36 0.11 13.11 -11.25
CA THR A 36 0.49 13.97 -12.40
C THR A 36 -0.28 15.27 -12.37
N GLY A 37 0.06 16.20 -13.29
CA GLY A 37 -0.58 17.52 -13.39
C GLY A 37 0.20 18.61 -12.66
N ARG A 38 1.21 18.24 -11.87
CA ARG A 38 2.17 19.17 -11.24
C ARG A 38 3.57 18.59 -11.28
N THR A 39 4.56 19.45 -11.08
CA THR A 39 5.95 19.06 -10.84
C THR A 39 6.18 19.04 -9.34
N PHE A 40 6.85 18.00 -8.87
CA PHE A 40 7.16 17.78 -7.46
C PHE A 40 8.65 18.01 -7.22
N GLU A 41 8.99 18.55 -6.05
CA GLU A 41 10.37 18.87 -5.69
C GLU A 41 11.08 17.68 -5.06
N PRO A 42 12.29 17.32 -5.47
CA PRO A 42 13.06 16.26 -4.86
C PRO A 42 13.51 16.63 -3.45
N GLY A 43 13.71 15.61 -2.61
CA GLY A 43 14.18 15.79 -1.24
C GLY A 43 13.10 16.12 -0.21
N MET A 44 11.86 16.31 -0.63
CA MET A 44 10.70 16.54 0.24
C MET A 44 9.93 15.25 0.45
N ARG A 45 9.29 15.11 1.60
CA ARG A 45 8.43 13.98 1.92
C ARG A 45 7.00 14.26 1.49
N TYR A 46 6.46 13.41 0.62
CA TYR A 46 5.08 13.49 0.16
C TYR A 46 4.25 12.36 0.76
N GLN A 47 3.06 12.70 1.25
CA GLN A 47 2.10 11.74 1.79
C GLN A 47 0.67 12.27 1.65
N PHE A 48 -0.32 11.38 1.55
CA PHE A 48 -1.71 11.79 1.65
C PHE A 48 -2.09 12.01 3.13
N ALA A 49 -2.80 13.11 3.41
CA ALA A 49 -3.29 13.40 4.76
C ALA A 49 -4.29 12.34 5.25
N MET A 50 -5.04 11.75 4.32
CA MET A 50 -5.93 10.63 4.60
C MET A 50 -5.77 9.57 3.51
N THR A 51 -5.63 8.32 3.94
CA THR A 51 -5.73 7.13 3.09
C THR A 51 -6.70 6.16 3.73
N ARG A 52 -7.68 5.68 2.98
CA ARG A 52 -8.68 4.72 3.46
C ARG A 52 -9.04 3.74 2.36
N MET A 53 -9.22 2.48 2.75
CA MET A 53 -9.72 1.44 1.87
C MET A 53 -11.18 1.15 2.21
N ASP A 54 -12.09 1.41 1.25
CA ASP A 54 -13.50 1.06 1.37
C ASP A 54 -13.76 -0.21 0.58
N GLY A 55 -14.42 -1.18 1.19
CA GLY A 55 -15.02 -2.32 0.50
C GLY A 55 -16.45 -2.00 0.07
N GLU A 56 -16.99 -2.73 -0.89
CA GLU A 56 -18.44 -2.79 -1.00
C GLU A 56 -18.99 -3.26 0.35
N PRO A 57 -20.07 -2.64 0.88
CA PRO A 57 -20.67 -3.12 2.10
C PRO A 57 -21.03 -4.59 1.86
N GLU A 58 -20.36 -5.49 2.57
CA GLU A 58 -20.89 -6.84 2.72
C GLU A 58 -22.30 -6.65 3.23
N LYS A 59 -23.26 -7.29 2.51
CA LYS A 59 -24.66 -7.34 2.79
C LYS A 59 -24.91 -7.08 4.27
N GLU A 60 -25.58 -5.98 4.59
CA GLU A 60 -25.98 -5.68 5.96
C GLU A 60 -26.36 -6.98 6.66
N LEU A 61 -25.63 -7.34 7.68
CA LEU A 61 -26.17 -8.16 8.76
C LEU A 61 -27.15 -7.24 9.47
N SER A 62 -28.29 -7.02 8.80
CA SER A 62 -29.29 -6.00 9.10
C SER A 62 -29.94 -6.19 10.47
N ASP A 63 -29.70 -7.30 11.14
CA ASP A 63 -30.33 -7.61 12.43
C ASP A 63 -29.48 -7.15 13.64
N LEU A 64 -28.23 -6.70 13.45
CA LEU A 64 -27.37 -6.29 14.55
C LEU A 64 -26.74 -4.90 14.39
N GLY A 65 -26.95 -4.20 13.28
CA GLY A 65 -26.41 -2.85 13.10
C GLY A 65 -24.87 -2.78 13.05
N ILE A 66 -24.20 -3.90 12.86
CA ILE A 66 -22.74 -3.98 12.80
C ILE A 66 -22.32 -4.01 11.33
N VAL A 67 -21.84 -2.88 10.85
CA VAL A 67 -21.15 -2.82 9.56
C VAL A 67 -19.77 -3.45 9.75
N MET A 68 -19.62 -4.71 9.45
CA MET A 68 -18.33 -5.37 9.36
C MET A 68 -17.72 -5.06 7.99
N GLY A 69 -17.27 -3.86 7.80
CA GLY A 69 -16.33 -3.55 6.74
C GLY A 69 -15.00 -4.24 7.06
N GLY A 70 -14.45 -5.02 6.13
CA GLY A 70 -13.13 -5.59 6.30
C GLY A 70 -12.14 -4.47 6.64
N SER A 71 -11.62 -4.46 7.85
CA SER A 71 -10.73 -3.41 8.30
C SER A 71 -9.34 -3.65 7.75
N PHE A 72 -8.98 -2.87 6.74
CA PHE A 72 -7.61 -2.76 6.31
C PHE A 72 -6.90 -1.74 7.19
N THR A 73 -5.76 -2.14 7.74
CA THR A 73 -4.90 -1.22 8.47
C THR A 73 -3.85 -0.68 7.51
N TYR A 74 -3.79 0.63 7.39
CA TYR A 74 -2.70 1.30 6.71
C TYR A 74 -1.38 0.99 7.42
N GLY A 75 -0.43 0.46 6.65
CA GLY A 75 0.86 0.04 7.21
C GLY A 75 1.96 1.08 6.99
N ARG A 76 2.20 1.44 5.73
CA ARG A 76 3.33 2.33 5.36
C ARG A 76 3.15 2.87 3.94
N ASP A 77 3.81 4.01 3.69
CA ASP A 77 3.98 4.59 2.36
C ASP A 77 5.45 4.79 2.01
N TRP A 78 5.73 4.81 0.73
CA TRP A 78 6.98 5.26 0.14
C TRP A 78 6.68 6.15 -1.04
N HIS A 79 7.55 7.08 -1.33
CA HIS A 79 7.39 7.95 -2.48
C HIS A 79 8.70 8.10 -3.25
N LYS A 80 8.57 8.41 -4.52
CA LYS A 80 9.66 8.70 -5.44
C LYS A 80 9.21 9.71 -6.48
N ILE A 81 10.05 10.67 -6.81
CA ILE A 81 9.83 11.57 -7.93
C ILE A 81 10.48 10.95 -9.17
N LEU A 82 9.70 10.88 -10.25
CA LEU A 82 10.14 10.31 -11.51
C LEU A 82 10.84 11.38 -12.37
N ASP A 83 11.55 10.94 -13.42
CA ASP A 83 12.33 11.83 -14.31
C ASP A 83 11.44 12.85 -15.04
N ASP A 84 10.17 12.56 -15.23
CA ASP A 84 9.18 13.47 -15.81
C ASP A 84 8.59 14.47 -14.80
N GLY A 85 9.07 14.46 -13.55
CA GLY A 85 8.60 15.30 -12.47
C GLY A 85 7.30 14.84 -11.81
N SER A 86 6.72 13.71 -12.24
CA SER A 86 5.58 13.11 -11.57
C SER A 86 5.96 12.45 -10.27
N LEU A 87 5.01 12.29 -9.35
CA LEU A 87 5.21 11.65 -8.07
C LEU A 87 4.64 10.23 -8.09
N GLU A 88 5.46 9.26 -7.74
CA GLU A 88 5.06 7.88 -7.51
C GLU A 88 4.95 7.65 -6.00
N ILE A 89 3.83 7.09 -5.55
CA ILE A 89 3.60 6.73 -4.15
C ILE A 89 3.19 5.27 -4.09
N MET A 90 3.85 4.50 -3.23
CA MET A 90 3.46 3.13 -2.93
C MET A 90 2.85 3.07 -1.53
N LEU A 91 1.64 2.51 -1.44
CA LEU A 91 0.91 2.30 -0.21
C LEU A 91 0.86 0.81 0.11
N LEU A 92 1.07 0.48 1.37
CA LEU A 92 0.88 -0.86 1.91
C LEU A 92 -0.33 -0.87 2.84
N TYR A 93 -1.28 -1.75 2.57
CA TYR A 93 -2.36 -2.07 3.48
C TYR A 93 -2.23 -3.51 3.98
N LYS A 94 -2.43 -3.71 5.27
CA LYS A 94 -2.52 -5.03 5.89
C LYS A 94 -3.98 -5.34 6.18
N ASN A 95 -4.37 -6.59 5.96
CA ASN A 95 -5.67 -7.06 6.40
C ASN A 95 -5.63 -7.25 7.93
N ALA A 96 -6.42 -6.46 8.65
CA ALA A 96 -6.46 -6.50 10.11
C ALA A 96 -7.29 -7.68 10.64
N ASP A 97 -8.14 -8.27 9.80
CA ASP A 97 -8.94 -9.43 10.18
C ASP A 97 -8.50 -10.66 9.37
N PRO A 98 -7.79 -11.61 9.98
CA PRO A 98 -7.35 -12.83 9.31
C PRO A 98 -8.50 -13.70 8.82
N ASN A 99 -9.73 -13.48 9.31
CA ASN A 99 -10.91 -14.21 8.86
C ASN A 99 -11.53 -13.56 7.62
N THR A 100 -11.19 -12.31 7.32
CA THR A 100 -11.63 -11.62 6.11
C THR A 100 -10.60 -11.85 5.01
N MET A 101 -10.62 -13.01 4.40
CA MET A 101 -9.71 -13.31 3.29
C MET A 101 -9.96 -12.34 2.13
N LEU A 102 -8.89 -11.80 1.59
CA LEU A 102 -8.92 -11.11 0.30
C LEU A 102 -9.36 -12.11 -0.77
N THR A 103 -10.64 -12.10 -1.10
CA THR A 103 -11.17 -12.98 -2.13
C THR A 103 -10.98 -12.38 -3.50
N ASP A 104 -10.64 -13.23 -4.46
CA ASP A 104 -10.57 -12.86 -5.86
C ASP A 104 -11.91 -12.29 -6.34
N GLY A 105 -11.86 -11.23 -7.13
CA GLY A 105 -13.06 -10.53 -7.60
C GLY A 105 -13.67 -9.53 -6.61
N ARG A 106 -13.13 -9.38 -5.38
CA ARG A 106 -13.61 -8.38 -4.42
C ARG A 106 -13.37 -6.98 -4.97
N LYS A 107 -14.41 -6.14 -4.92
CA LYS A 107 -14.31 -4.74 -5.31
C LYS A 107 -13.95 -3.89 -4.10
N LEU A 108 -12.94 -3.07 -4.26
CA LEU A 108 -12.45 -2.12 -3.27
C LEU A 108 -12.36 -0.72 -3.87
N THR A 109 -12.36 0.29 -3.03
CA THR A 109 -12.11 1.67 -3.43
C THR A 109 -11.05 2.27 -2.52
N LEU A 110 -9.94 2.69 -3.11
CA LEU A 110 -8.96 3.50 -2.41
C LEU A 110 -9.45 4.95 -2.38
N CYS A 111 -9.62 5.49 -1.18
CA CYS A 111 -10.01 6.87 -0.93
C CYS A 111 -8.80 7.63 -0.37
N LEU A 112 -8.44 8.72 -1.03
CA LEU A 112 -7.31 9.56 -0.68
C LEU A 112 -7.82 10.99 -0.51
N ALA A 113 -7.26 11.74 0.44
CA ALA A 113 -7.53 13.16 0.57
C ALA A 113 -6.26 13.92 0.87
N ASN A 114 -6.17 15.10 0.28
CA ASN A 114 -5.15 16.11 0.49
C ASN A 114 -3.71 15.57 0.43
N LEU A 115 -2.94 16.01 -0.55
CA LEU A 115 -1.52 15.69 -0.61
C LEU A 115 -0.73 16.71 0.20
N MET A 116 0.08 16.22 1.12
CA MET A 116 0.96 16.99 1.99
C MET A 116 2.41 16.87 1.54
N MET A 117 3.19 17.88 1.78
CA MET A 117 4.64 17.91 1.64
C MET A 117 5.22 18.43 2.96
N ASP A 118 5.96 17.60 3.69
CA ASP A 118 6.53 17.97 4.99
C ASP A 118 5.52 18.67 5.92
N ASP A 119 4.32 18.11 6.04
CA ASP A 119 3.17 18.63 6.82
C ASP A 119 2.49 19.89 6.25
N GLU A 120 2.92 20.42 5.11
CA GLU A 120 2.24 21.50 4.40
C GLU A 120 1.28 20.97 3.33
N LEU A 121 0.10 21.56 3.22
CA LEU A 121 -0.88 21.21 2.19
C LEU A 121 -0.40 21.67 0.81
N VAL A 122 -0.17 20.71 -0.10
CA VAL A 122 0.28 20.98 -1.47
C VAL A 122 -0.86 20.91 -2.48
N LEU A 123 -1.74 19.92 -2.28
CA LEU A 123 -2.93 19.70 -3.10
C LEU A 123 -4.13 19.42 -2.22
N GLU A 124 -5.13 20.28 -2.32
CA GLU A 124 -6.44 20.04 -1.72
C GLU A 124 -7.29 19.24 -2.70
N GLY A 125 -7.85 18.11 -2.24
CA GLY A 125 -8.72 17.28 -3.07
C GLY A 125 -9.02 15.93 -2.47
N GLU A 126 -9.98 15.27 -3.07
CA GLU A 126 -10.35 13.89 -2.75
C GLU A 126 -10.30 13.05 -4.03
N TRP A 127 -9.62 11.90 -3.95
CA TRP A 127 -9.51 10.95 -5.06
C TRP A 127 -10.10 9.61 -4.64
N ARG A 128 -10.95 9.05 -5.49
CA ARG A 128 -11.57 7.73 -5.28
C ARG A 128 -11.21 6.83 -6.45
N LEU A 129 -10.49 5.76 -6.17
CA LEU A 129 -9.93 4.84 -7.16
C LEU A 129 -10.52 3.45 -6.95
N PRO A 130 -11.62 3.10 -7.63
CA PRO A 130 -12.22 1.77 -7.54
C PRO A 130 -11.35 0.76 -8.29
N PHE A 131 -11.17 -0.42 -7.70
CA PHE A 131 -10.46 -1.53 -8.33
C PHE A 131 -11.02 -2.87 -7.87
N THR A 132 -10.70 -3.91 -8.62
CA THR A 132 -11.06 -5.29 -8.29
C THR A 132 -9.81 -6.02 -7.84
N VAL A 133 -9.91 -6.78 -6.75
CA VAL A 133 -8.84 -7.66 -6.29
C VAL A 133 -8.68 -8.80 -7.29
N GLU A 134 -7.53 -8.88 -7.91
CA GLU A 134 -7.13 -10.01 -8.72
C GLU A 134 -5.99 -10.73 -7.99
N LYS A 135 -6.28 -11.93 -7.48
CA LYS A 135 -5.23 -12.76 -6.90
C LYS A 135 -4.34 -13.26 -8.04
N THR A 136 -3.20 -12.64 -8.18
CA THR A 136 -2.10 -13.32 -8.84
C THR A 136 -1.76 -14.52 -7.96
N GLY A 137 -1.75 -15.72 -8.50
CA GLY A 137 -1.36 -16.93 -7.75
C GLY A 137 -0.06 -16.73 -6.96
N PRO A 138 0.41 -17.69 -6.17
CA PRO A 138 1.55 -17.47 -5.30
C PRO A 138 2.69 -16.85 -6.10
N LEU A 139 3.11 -15.65 -5.69
CA LEU A 139 4.21 -14.95 -6.32
C LEU A 139 5.45 -15.86 -6.24
N PRO A 140 6.19 -16.05 -7.33
CA PRO A 140 7.46 -16.77 -7.26
C PRO A 140 8.29 -16.14 -6.14
N ALA A 141 8.61 -16.94 -5.13
CA ALA A 141 9.41 -16.52 -4.00
C ALA A 141 10.75 -17.23 -4.01
N VAL A 142 11.80 -16.49 -3.71
CA VAL A 142 13.08 -17.06 -3.29
C VAL A 142 13.08 -17.04 -1.77
N GLU A 143 13.16 -18.20 -1.16
CA GLU A 143 13.25 -18.35 0.30
C GLU A 143 14.70 -18.69 0.67
N LEU A 144 15.24 -17.94 1.62
CA LEU A 144 16.52 -18.16 2.25
C LEU A 144 16.27 -18.46 3.72
N GLU A 145 16.80 -19.56 4.22
CA GLU A 145 16.64 -19.96 5.62
C GLU A 145 17.94 -19.70 6.41
N HIS A 146 17.81 -19.33 7.68
CA HIS A 146 18.91 -19.08 8.62
C HIS A 146 19.95 -18.10 8.09
N VAL A 147 19.52 -16.90 7.74
CA VAL A 147 20.38 -15.86 7.16
C VAL A 147 20.84 -14.89 8.23
N ARG A 148 22.16 -14.65 8.29
CA ARG A 148 22.76 -13.58 9.08
C ARG A 148 23.04 -12.38 8.20
N LEU A 149 22.54 -11.23 8.59
CA LEU A 149 22.81 -9.97 7.90
C LEU A 149 23.45 -8.97 8.88
N PRO A 150 24.46 -8.22 8.42
CA PRO A 150 24.97 -7.11 9.21
C PRO A 150 23.88 -6.06 9.39
N VAL A 151 23.74 -5.54 10.58
CA VAL A 151 22.74 -4.52 10.92
C VAL A 151 23.48 -3.27 11.39
N GLU A 152 23.29 -2.18 10.66
CA GLU A 152 23.79 -0.87 11.08
C GLU A 152 22.75 -0.17 11.98
N GLY A 153 23.22 0.39 13.09
CA GLY A 153 22.42 1.29 13.93
C GLY A 153 21.72 0.64 15.13
N LEU A 154 21.99 -0.62 15.45
CA LEU A 154 21.61 -1.21 16.73
C LEU A 154 22.76 -1.12 17.71
N ASP A 155 22.54 -0.51 18.86
CA ASP A 155 23.56 -0.27 19.90
C ASP A 155 24.24 -1.54 20.44
N HIS A 156 23.74 -2.74 20.12
CA HIS A 156 24.16 -3.99 20.75
C HIS A 156 24.28 -5.21 19.82
N ALA A 157 24.05 -5.09 18.53
CA ALA A 157 24.17 -6.22 17.61
C ALA A 157 24.87 -5.80 16.30
N GLU A 158 25.94 -6.49 15.96
CA GLU A 158 26.62 -6.35 14.67
C GLU A 158 25.93 -7.14 13.56
N GLU A 159 25.17 -8.18 13.91
CA GLU A 159 24.45 -9.07 13.00
C GLU A 159 23.06 -9.41 13.54
N ALA A 160 22.07 -9.53 12.65
CA ALA A 160 20.75 -10.07 12.97
C ALA A 160 20.57 -11.43 12.32
N ASP A 161 20.07 -12.38 13.10
CA ASP A 161 19.68 -13.70 12.63
C ASP A 161 18.22 -13.70 12.18
N PHE A 162 18.00 -14.07 10.90
CA PHE A 162 16.67 -14.25 10.36
C PHE A 162 16.41 -15.73 10.14
N GLU A 163 15.30 -16.22 10.69
CA GLU A 163 14.86 -17.60 10.47
C GLU A 163 14.60 -17.83 8.98
N LYS A 164 13.97 -16.86 8.35
CA LYS A 164 13.65 -16.90 6.93
C LYS A 164 13.66 -15.50 6.33
N ILE A 165 14.19 -15.39 5.12
CA ILE A 165 14.02 -14.23 4.25
C ILE A 165 13.27 -14.70 3.02
N ARG A 166 12.13 -14.08 2.72
CA ARG A 166 11.33 -14.36 1.53
C ARG A 166 11.35 -13.16 0.60
N VAL A 167 11.86 -13.38 -0.60
CA VAL A 167 11.93 -12.36 -1.64
C VAL A 167 10.91 -12.67 -2.72
N THR A 168 10.00 -11.73 -2.98
CA THR A 168 9.00 -11.81 -4.04
C THR A 168 9.10 -10.58 -4.93
N SER A 169 8.38 -10.57 -6.03
CA SER A 169 8.23 -9.35 -6.85
C SER A 169 7.50 -8.20 -6.11
N ALA A 170 6.81 -8.51 -5.02
CA ALA A 170 6.12 -7.51 -4.18
C ALA A 170 7.02 -6.93 -3.07
N GLY A 171 8.14 -7.57 -2.75
CA GLY A 171 9.04 -7.10 -1.71
C GLY A 171 9.83 -8.20 -1.01
N VAL A 172 10.47 -7.81 0.08
CA VAL A 172 11.26 -8.68 0.95
C VAL A 172 10.56 -8.79 2.29
N GLU A 173 10.28 -10.01 2.71
CA GLU A 173 9.75 -10.35 4.03
C GLU A 173 10.88 -10.94 4.88
N LEU A 174 11.10 -10.35 6.06
CA LEU A 174 12.09 -10.81 7.03
C LEU A 174 11.36 -11.44 8.20
N ILE A 175 11.59 -12.71 8.41
CA ILE A 175 11.02 -13.46 9.55
C ILE A 175 12.13 -13.67 10.56
N CYS A 176 11.99 -13.01 11.71
CA CYS A 176 12.92 -13.14 12.84
C CYS A 176 12.43 -14.22 13.80
N ASP A 177 13.36 -14.87 14.47
CA ASP A 177 13.01 -15.73 15.62
C ASP A 177 12.39 -14.84 16.72
N PRO A 178 11.20 -15.18 17.24
CA PRO A 178 10.52 -14.39 18.26
C PRO A 178 11.32 -14.22 19.57
N GLN A 179 12.40 -14.94 19.76
CA GLN A 179 13.28 -14.79 20.94
C GLN A 179 14.09 -13.48 20.95
N TYR A 180 14.15 -12.76 19.81
CA TYR A 180 14.92 -11.52 19.67
C TYR A 180 14.07 -10.25 19.60
N VAL A 181 12.77 -10.35 19.83
CA VAL A 181 11.87 -9.21 19.98
C VAL A 181 11.75 -8.89 21.46
N GLY A 182 12.79 -8.27 22.01
CA GLY A 182 12.85 -7.79 23.37
C GLY A 182 12.76 -6.27 23.44
#